data_aadc27d6dd781529eabcf68aad78f85c
#
_entry.id   aadc27d6dd781529eabcf68aad78f85c
#
_cell.length_a   1.000
_cell.length_b   1.000
_cell.length_c   1.000
_cell.angle_alpha   90.00
_cell.angle_beta   90.00
_cell.angle_gamma   90.00
#
_symmetry.space_group_name_H-M   'P 1'
#
loop_
_entity.id
_entity.type
_entity.pdbx_description
1 polymer ?
#
loop_
_entity_poly.entity_id
_entity_poly.type
_entity_poly.pdbx_seq_one_letter_code
_entity_poly.pdbx_strand_id
1 'polypeptide(L)'
;MYNSKISGLGMYVPENVVTNDDLSKVMDTSSEWIVERTGIKERRHIKKGDGNSTANMGVEASKIAMERAGIDKNEIDLILFATLSPDYYFPGSGVLVQELLDIPTCPAMDIRNQCSGFIYAISTADQFIKSGMYKNILVIGSENHSGGLDMTTRGRGVSVIFGDGAGAAVISREDDLTKGILSSHLHSEGKHAEELALIGPSTNRWVPEILDANDPEDISYYPNMNGQLVFKNAVVRFSEVIMEGLKHNNLNPDQIDMLIPHQANLRISQFVQKKFGLSEDQVYNNIQKYGNTTAGSIP
;
A
#
# COMPACT_ATOMS: atom_id res chain seq x y z
N MET A 1 10.00 20.20 21.28
CA MET A 1 9.30 18.95 20.91
C MET A 1 8.32 19.34 19.81
N TYR A 2 8.17 18.52 18.77
CA TYR A 2 7.32 18.80 17.63
C TYR A 2 6.34 17.66 17.44
N ASN A 3 5.20 17.92 16.84
CA ASN A 3 4.35 16.91 16.24
C ASN A 3 4.57 16.87 14.72
N SER A 4 3.99 15.88 14.08
CA SER A 4 3.95 15.78 12.63
C SER A 4 2.51 15.77 12.15
N LYS A 5 2.28 16.26 10.94
CA LYS A 5 0.96 16.24 10.29
C LYS A 5 1.07 15.82 8.83
N ILE A 6 0.00 15.28 8.29
CA ILE A 6 -0.16 15.10 6.86
C ILE A 6 -0.52 16.48 6.27
N SER A 7 0.38 17.05 5.46
CA SER A 7 0.22 18.38 4.87
C SER A 7 -0.37 18.33 3.47
N GLY A 8 -0.15 17.27 2.72
CA GLY A 8 -0.70 17.08 1.39
C GLY A 8 -0.75 15.59 1.04
N LEU A 9 -1.74 15.22 0.25
CA LEU A 9 -1.96 13.87 -0.26
C LEU A 9 -2.06 13.90 -1.77
N GLY A 10 -1.54 12.88 -2.44
CA GLY A 10 -1.66 12.71 -3.88
C GLY A 10 -1.80 11.24 -4.23
N MET A 11 -2.46 10.97 -5.34
CA MET A 11 -2.61 9.64 -5.87
C MET A 11 -2.39 9.61 -7.38
N TYR A 12 -1.93 8.46 -7.87
CA TYR A 12 -1.85 8.17 -9.28
C TYR A 12 -2.22 6.72 -9.55
N VAL A 13 -2.93 6.47 -10.63
CA VAL A 13 -3.24 5.13 -11.12
C VAL A 13 -3.06 5.09 -12.65
N PRO A 14 -2.63 3.96 -13.22
CA PRO A 14 -2.58 3.80 -14.67
C PRO A 14 -3.94 4.05 -15.33
N GLU A 15 -3.93 4.55 -16.56
CA GLU A 15 -5.17 4.80 -17.33
C GLU A 15 -5.89 3.51 -17.72
N ASN A 16 -5.17 2.41 -17.85
CA ASN A 16 -5.73 1.14 -18.32
C ASN A 16 -6.62 0.49 -17.27
N VAL A 17 -7.92 0.59 -17.48
CA VAL A 17 -8.94 -0.07 -16.68
C VAL A 17 -9.04 -1.54 -17.07
N VAL A 18 -8.99 -2.43 -16.09
CA VAL A 18 -9.23 -3.86 -16.23
C VAL A 18 -10.48 -4.22 -15.43
N THR A 19 -11.53 -4.61 -16.13
CA THR A 19 -12.81 -5.02 -15.53
C THR A 19 -12.80 -6.49 -15.13
N ASN A 20 -13.79 -6.90 -14.34
CA ASN A 20 -13.98 -8.32 -14.02
C ASN A 20 -14.28 -9.15 -15.29
N ASP A 21 -15.01 -8.55 -16.26
CA ASP A 21 -15.30 -9.21 -17.54
C ASP A 21 -14.04 -9.40 -18.40
N ASP A 22 -13.04 -8.49 -18.28
CA ASP A 22 -11.75 -8.70 -18.93
C ASP A 22 -10.99 -9.88 -18.32
N LEU A 23 -11.03 -10.03 -16.99
CA LEU A 23 -10.41 -11.16 -16.31
C LEU A 23 -11.10 -12.49 -16.67
N SER A 24 -12.41 -12.50 -16.85
CA SER A 24 -13.15 -13.71 -17.24
C SER A 24 -12.79 -14.25 -18.65
N LYS A 25 -12.12 -13.41 -19.48
CA LYS A 25 -11.62 -13.84 -20.80
C LYS A 25 -10.34 -14.70 -20.70
N VAL A 26 -9.61 -14.59 -19.59
CA VAL A 26 -8.29 -15.23 -19.43
C VAL A 26 -8.23 -16.24 -18.28
N MET A 27 -9.23 -16.26 -17.40
CA MET A 27 -9.32 -17.22 -16.29
C MET A 27 -10.78 -17.63 -16.03
N ASP A 28 -10.99 -18.82 -15.45
CA ASP A 28 -12.30 -19.34 -15.07
C ASP A 28 -12.85 -18.57 -13.84
N THR A 29 -13.51 -17.44 -14.10
CA THR A 29 -14.12 -16.56 -13.09
C THR A 29 -15.33 -15.81 -13.68
N SER A 30 -16.05 -15.07 -12.85
CA SER A 30 -17.11 -14.15 -13.32
C SER A 30 -17.12 -12.86 -12.49
N SER A 31 -17.77 -11.83 -13.03
CA SER A 31 -17.94 -10.56 -12.32
C SER A 31 -18.67 -10.76 -10.99
N GLU A 32 -19.72 -11.58 -10.97
CA GLU A 32 -20.51 -11.89 -9.77
C GLU A 32 -19.63 -12.56 -8.71
N TRP A 33 -18.83 -13.56 -9.13
CA TRP A 33 -17.94 -14.30 -8.24
C TRP A 33 -16.91 -13.37 -7.57
N ILE A 34 -16.31 -12.43 -8.34
CA ILE A 34 -15.31 -11.49 -7.83
C ILE A 34 -15.97 -10.47 -6.89
N VAL A 35 -17.08 -9.85 -7.31
CA VAL A 35 -17.80 -8.83 -6.52
C VAL A 35 -18.30 -9.41 -5.20
N GLU A 36 -18.91 -10.60 -5.22
CA GLU A 36 -19.40 -11.25 -4.00
C GLU A 36 -18.30 -11.47 -2.96
N ARG A 37 -17.08 -11.81 -3.41
CA ARG A 37 -15.97 -12.17 -2.53
C ARG A 37 -15.11 -11.01 -2.11
N THR A 38 -15.01 -9.97 -2.92
CA THR A 38 -14.04 -8.88 -2.72
C THR A 38 -14.64 -7.48 -2.72
N GLY A 39 -15.80 -7.31 -3.35
CA GLY A 39 -16.39 -6.01 -3.66
C GLY A 39 -15.78 -5.32 -4.88
N ILE A 40 -14.74 -5.88 -5.52
CA ILE A 40 -13.99 -5.25 -6.60
C ILE A 40 -14.77 -5.39 -7.91
N LYS A 41 -14.94 -4.26 -8.63
CA LYS A 41 -15.58 -4.20 -9.95
C LYS A 41 -14.55 -4.03 -11.07
N GLU A 42 -13.53 -3.25 -10.80
CA GLU A 42 -12.43 -2.95 -11.73
C GLU A 42 -11.14 -2.65 -10.96
N ARG A 43 -10.04 -2.67 -11.66
CA ARG A 43 -8.71 -2.27 -11.18
C ARG A 43 -7.95 -1.57 -12.29
N ARG A 44 -6.77 -1.07 -11.97
CA ARG A 44 -5.86 -0.48 -12.95
C ARG A 44 -4.65 -1.38 -13.09
N HIS A 45 -4.23 -1.62 -14.32
CA HIS A 45 -3.00 -2.35 -14.61
C HIS A 45 -2.11 -1.56 -15.56
N ILE A 46 -0.82 -1.56 -15.30
CA ILE A 46 0.18 -1.06 -16.23
C ILE A 46 0.12 -1.88 -17.52
N LYS A 47 0.23 -1.23 -18.67
CA LYS A 47 0.49 -1.91 -19.94
C LYS A 47 1.98 -2.02 -20.17
N LYS A 48 2.44 -3.20 -20.58
CA LYS A 48 3.86 -3.39 -20.93
C LYS A 48 4.28 -2.37 -22.01
N GLY A 49 5.26 -1.53 -21.66
CA GLY A 49 5.81 -0.53 -22.58
C GLY A 49 5.11 0.84 -22.55
N ASP A 50 4.17 1.10 -21.62
CA ASP A 50 3.51 2.41 -21.49
C ASP A 50 4.36 3.45 -20.70
N GLY A 51 5.55 3.07 -20.28
CA GLY A 51 6.46 3.93 -19.52
C GLY A 51 6.17 4.02 -18.03
N ASN A 52 5.10 3.39 -17.54
CA ASN A 52 4.83 3.31 -16.11
C ASN A 52 5.76 2.30 -15.43
N SER A 53 6.13 2.61 -14.21
CA SER A 53 6.85 1.75 -13.28
C SER A 53 6.44 2.08 -11.85
N THR A 54 6.88 1.30 -10.90
CA THR A 54 6.61 1.58 -9.47
C THR A 54 7.11 2.97 -9.07
N ALA A 55 8.33 3.34 -9.47
CA ALA A 55 8.88 4.67 -9.19
C ALA A 55 8.12 5.77 -9.94
N ASN A 56 7.82 5.61 -11.25
CA ASN A 56 7.12 6.62 -12.04
C ASN A 56 5.72 6.94 -11.48
N MET A 57 4.96 5.92 -11.08
CA MET A 57 3.67 6.13 -10.42
C MET A 57 3.83 6.89 -9.10
N GLY A 58 4.85 6.54 -8.32
CA GLY A 58 5.20 7.25 -7.09
C GLY A 58 5.54 8.72 -7.34
N VAL A 59 6.24 9.04 -8.42
CA VAL A 59 6.55 10.41 -8.85
C VAL A 59 5.28 11.22 -9.11
N GLU A 60 4.34 10.67 -9.90
CA GLU A 60 3.11 11.38 -10.22
C GLU A 60 2.24 11.64 -8.97
N ALA A 61 2.11 10.65 -8.09
CA ALA A 61 1.43 10.84 -6.81
C ALA A 61 2.13 11.90 -5.93
N SER A 62 3.48 11.90 -5.92
CA SER A 62 4.28 12.84 -5.14
C SER A 62 4.15 14.29 -5.60
N LYS A 63 4.10 14.54 -6.90
CA LYS A 63 3.86 15.89 -7.45
C LYS A 63 2.56 16.49 -6.91
N ILE A 64 1.49 15.72 -6.92
CA ILE A 64 0.18 16.14 -6.40
C ILE A 64 0.23 16.37 -4.87
N ALA A 65 0.92 15.48 -4.14
CA ALA A 65 1.06 15.61 -2.68
C ALA A 65 1.83 16.87 -2.30
N MET A 66 2.95 17.16 -2.97
CA MET A 66 3.76 18.37 -2.74
C MET A 66 3.00 19.64 -3.11
N GLU A 67 2.31 19.65 -4.26
CA GLU A 67 1.46 20.78 -4.68
C GLU A 67 0.40 21.10 -3.61
N ARG A 68 -0.33 20.10 -3.14
CA ARG A 68 -1.36 20.27 -2.11
C ARG A 68 -0.80 20.66 -0.75
N ALA A 69 0.43 20.25 -0.44
CA ALA A 69 1.14 20.65 0.77
C ALA A 69 1.67 22.09 0.68
N GLY A 70 1.81 22.66 -0.52
CA GLY A 70 2.51 23.90 -0.77
C GLY A 70 4.01 23.80 -0.46
N ILE A 71 4.61 22.61 -0.64
CA ILE A 71 6.01 22.31 -0.34
C ILE A 71 6.77 22.12 -1.66
N ASP A 72 7.84 22.91 -1.86
CA ASP A 72 8.73 22.74 -3.01
C ASP A 72 9.64 21.53 -2.85
N LYS A 73 10.05 20.93 -3.97
CA LYS A 73 10.96 19.77 -3.97
C LYS A 73 12.27 19.99 -3.20
N ASN A 74 12.77 21.23 -3.18
CA ASN A 74 13.97 21.61 -2.44
C ASN A 74 13.78 21.66 -0.91
N GLU A 75 12.54 21.55 -0.44
CA GLU A 75 12.19 21.51 0.97
C GLU A 75 11.96 20.10 1.51
N ILE A 76 12.11 19.08 0.66
CA ILE A 76 12.00 17.67 1.07
C ILE A 76 13.33 17.22 1.69
N ASP A 77 13.27 16.82 2.95
CA ASP A 77 14.45 16.41 3.73
C ASP A 77 14.74 14.91 3.65
N LEU A 78 13.71 14.07 3.36
CA LEU A 78 13.79 12.62 3.32
C LEU A 78 12.68 12.05 2.43
N ILE A 79 13.00 10.99 1.70
CA ILE A 79 12.02 10.16 0.98
C ILE A 79 11.90 8.81 1.69
N LEU A 80 10.67 8.39 2.03
CA LEU A 80 10.32 7.07 2.50
C LEU A 80 9.42 6.40 1.46
N PHE A 81 9.91 5.32 0.87
CA PHE A 81 9.22 4.63 -0.21
C PHE A 81 8.77 3.23 0.24
N ALA A 82 7.46 3.03 0.36
CA ALA A 82 6.89 1.75 0.75
C ALA A 82 6.44 0.96 -0.50
N THR A 83 7.07 -0.20 -0.73
CA THR A 83 6.71 -1.09 -1.84
C THR A 83 7.10 -2.54 -1.57
N LEU A 84 6.33 -3.47 -2.14
CA LEU A 84 6.70 -4.88 -2.26
C LEU A 84 7.13 -5.25 -3.69
N SER A 85 6.87 -4.36 -4.65
CA SER A 85 7.14 -4.54 -6.09
C SER A 85 8.10 -3.46 -6.61
N PRO A 86 9.36 -3.42 -6.11
CA PRO A 86 10.32 -2.40 -6.50
C PRO A 86 10.70 -2.53 -7.98
N ASP A 87 11.16 -1.44 -8.59
CA ASP A 87 11.63 -1.41 -9.98
C ASP A 87 12.83 -2.32 -10.20
N TYR A 88 13.73 -2.39 -9.22
CA TYR A 88 14.93 -3.23 -9.21
C TYR A 88 15.01 -4.02 -7.91
N TYR A 89 15.71 -5.14 -7.94
CA TYR A 89 16.04 -5.87 -6.73
C TYR A 89 16.86 -4.98 -5.76
N PHE A 90 17.79 -4.23 -6.30
CA PHE A 90 18.51 -3.10 -5.71
C PHE A 90 19.05 -2.19 -6.85
N PRO A 91 19.24 -0.86 -6.66
CA PRO A 91 18.89 -0.10 -5.46
C PRO A 91 17.38 -0.01 -5.22
N GLY A 92 16.96 0.59 -4.11
CA GLY A 92 15.56 0.85 -3.81
C GLY A 92 14.90 1.83 -4.77
N SER A 93 13.55 1.81 -4.85
CA SER A 93 12.79 2.72 -5.71
C SER A 93 12.79 4.17 -5.22
N GLY A 94 13.05 4.40 -3.92
CA GLY A 94 13.12 5.75 -3.36
C GLY A 94 14.22 6.62 -3.98
N VAL A 95 15.38 6.04 -4.32
CA VAL A 95 16.46 6.80 -4.98
C VAL A 95 16.13 7.12 -6.44
N LEU A 96 15.32 6.27 -7.11
CA LEU A 96 14.83 6.55 -8.45
C LEU A 96 13.85 7.72 -8.45
N VAL A 97 12.97 7.77 -7.46
CA VAL A 97 12.03 8.89 -7.28
C VAL A 97 12.78 10.18 -6.99
N GLN A 98 13.83 10.14 -6.17
CA GLN A 98 14.67 11.32 -5.88
C GLN A 98 15.22 11.94 -7.16
N GLU A 99 15.78 11.12 -8.06
CA GLU A 99 16.31 11.54 -9.37
C GLU A 99 15.19 12.05 -10.29
N LEU A 100 14.09 11.28 -10.43
CA LEU A 100 12.99 11.61 -11.34
C LEU A 100 12.24 12.90 -10.93
N LEU A 101 12.18 13.24 -9.65
CA LEU A 101 11.63 14.49 -9.15
C LEU A 101 12.66 15.63 -9.17
N ASP A 102 13.91 15.35 -9.51
CA ASP A 102 15.02 16.31 -9.41
C ASP A 102 15.06 16.97 -8.02
N ILE A 103 14.87 16.14 -6.98
CA ILE A 103 15.04 16.57 -5.59
C ILE A 103 16.54 16.64 -5.30
N PRO A 104 17.04 17.71 -4.67
CA PRO A 104 18.45 17.79 -4.26
C PRO A 104 18.86 16.58 -3.42
N THR A 105 20.15 16.32 -3.31
CA THR A 105 20.67 15.20 -2.52
C THR A 105 20.03 15.16 -1.14
N CYS A 106 19.17 14.17 -0.93
CA CYS A 106 18.53 13.87 0.34
C CYS A 106 18.54 12.35 0.58
N PRO A 107 18.42 11.89 1.84
CA PRO A 107 18.25 10.48 2.12
C PRO A 107 16.99 9.91 1.44
N ALA A 108 17.10 8.68 0.94
CA ALA A 108 15.95 7.91 0.46
C ALA A 108 16.03 6.50 1.04
N MET A 109 14.93 5.99 1.56
CA MET A 109 14.85 4.70 2.22
C MET A 109 13.60 3.94 1.78
N ASP A 110 13.79 2.69 1.31
CA ASP A 110 12.67 1.81 1.00
C ASP A 110 12.23 1.02 2.23
N ILE A 111 10.91 0.85 2.38
CA ILE A 111 10.28 0.08 3.45
C ILE A 111 9.49 -1.06 2.80
N ARG A 112 9.90 -2.30 3.08
CA ARG A 112 9.24 -3.51 2.58
C ARG A 112 8.36 -4.11 3.67
N ASN A 113 7.17 -3.54 3.88
CA ASN A 113 6.17 -4.03 4.84
C ASN A 113 4.80 -4.24 4.18
N GLN A 114 4.80 -4.59 2.90
CA GLN A 114 3.63 -4.92 2.09
C GLN A 114 2.46 -3.94 2.34
N CYS A 115 1.26 -4.47 2.60
CA CYS A 115 0.05 -3.67 2.81
C CYS A 115 0.17 -2.67 3.98
N SER A 116 0.99 -2.95 4.99
CA SER A 116 1.24 -2.04 6.12
C SER A 116 2.33 -1.00 5.83
N GLY A 117 3.01 -1.10 4.69
CA GLY A 117 4.21 -0.31 4.37
C GLY A 117 4.02 1.19 4.54
N PHE A 118 2.87 1.73 4.09
CA PHE A 118 2.56 3.15 4.24
C PHE A 118 2.45 3.58 5.72
N ILE A 119 1.82 2.77 6.57
CA ILE A 119 1.70 3.06 8.01
C ILE A 119 3.06 2.98 8.71
N TYR A 120 3.91 1.99 8.36
CA TYR A 120 5.29 1.94 8.85
C TYR A 120 6.10 3.16 8.41
N ALA A 121 5.94 3.61 7.16
CA ALA A 121 6.59 4.80 6.64
C ALA A 121 6.13 6.08 7.36
N ILE A 122 4.81 6.26 7.59
CA ILE A 122 4.28 7.38 8.38
C ILE A 122 4.82 7.35 9.81
N SER A 123 4.82 6.18 10.46
CA SER A 123 5.35 6.06 11.82
C SER A 123 6.83 6.44 11.89
N THR A 124 7.61 6.03 10.89
CA THR A 124 9.03 6.40 10.77
C THR A 124 9.20 7.91 10.56
N ALA A 125 8.42 8.50 9.65
CA ALA A 125 8.41 9.94 9.39
C ALA A 125 8.06 10.75 10.65
N ASP A 126 7.03 10.32 11.38
CA ASP A 126 6.61 10.94 12.63
C ASP A 126 7.75 11.00 13.66
N GLN A 127 8.49 9.89 13.83
CA GLN A 127 9.61 9.85 14.78
C GLN A 127 10.78 10.74 14.33
N PHE A 128 11.12 10.79 13.05
CA PHE A 128 12.16 11.68 12.55
C PHE A 128 11.79 13.17 12.73
N ILE A 129 10.53 13.52 12.52
CA ILE A 129 10.05 14.89 12.73
C ILE A 129 10.02 15.22 14.23
N LYS A 130 9.50 14.35 15.08
CA LYS A 130 9.45 14.53 16.54
C LYS A 130 10.84 14.65 17.16
N SER A 131 11.84 13.97 16.61
CA SER A 131 13.23 14.10 17.03
C SER A 131 13.87 15.45 16.61
N GLY A 132 13.24 16.20 15.70
CA GLY A 132 13.76 17.44 15.13
C GLY A 132 14.78 17.24 14.01
N MET A 133 15.00 16.00 13.54
CA MET A 133 15.97 15.69 12.49
C MET A 133 15.55 16.26 11.14
N TYR A 134 14.27 16.13 10.78
CA TYR A 134 13.69 16.58 9.52
C TYR A 134 12.42 17.42 9.74
N LYS A 135 12.05 18.21 8.72
CA LYS A 135 10.83 19.04 8.72
C LYS A 135 9.77 18.52 7.77
N ASN A 136 10.16 18.15 6.56
CA ASN A 136 9.26 17.70 5.51
C ASN A 136 9.75 16.37 4.96
N ILE A 137 8.92 15.34 5.07
CA ILE A 137 9.24 13.99 4.62
C ILE A 137 8.21 13.58 3.58
N LEU A 138 8.68 13.16 2.41
CA LEU A 138 7.84 12.59 1.37
C LEU A 138 7.69 11.09 1.62
N VAL A 139 6.46 10.67 1.90
CA VAL A 139 6.09 9.26 2.12
C VAL A 139 5.29 8.77 0.94
N ILE A 140 5.73 7.68 0.31
CA ILE A 140 5.14 7.13 -0.90
C ILE A 140 4.81 5.66 -0.68
N GLY A 141 3.61 5.25 -1.10
CA GLY A 141 3.25 3.84 -1.29
C GLY A 141 2.94 3.60 -2.76
N SER A 142 3.66 2.73 -3.43
CA SER A 142 3.46 2.49 -4.88
C SER A 142 3.70 1.04 -5.23
N GLU A 143 2.82 0.48 -6.09
CA GLU A 143 2.88 -0.92 -6.44
C GLU A 143 2.55 -1.18 -7.92
N ASN A 144 3.36 -2.02 -8.54
CA ASN A 144 3.11 -2.65 -9.82
C ASN A 144 2.87 -4.14 -9.61
N HIS A 145 1.63 -4.52 -9.42
CA HIS A 145 1.25 -5.93 -9.25
C HIS A 145 1.09 -6.66 -10.57
N SER A 146 0.53 -5.98 -11.59
CA SER A 146 0.14 -6.61 -12.86
C SER A 146 1.28 -7.32 -13.56
N GLY A 147 2.52 -6.85 -13.37
CA GLY A 147 3.72 -7.46 -13.93
C GLY A 147 4.12 -8.81 -13.31
N GLY A 148 3.58 -9.15 -12.13
CA GLY A 148 3.95 -10.35 -11.37
C GLY A 148 2.79 -11.28 -11.01
N LEU A 149 1.57 -11.04 -11.54
CA LEU A 149 0.40 -11.87 -11.24
C LEU A 149 0.29 -13.07 -12.19
N ASP A 150 -0.14 -14.23 -11.66
CA ASP A 150 -0.56 -15.38 -12.47
C ASP A 150 -1.95 -15.11 -13.06
N MET A 151 -1.99 -14.68 -14.31
CA MET A 151 -3.22 -14.34 -15.03
C MET A 151 -3.94 -15.58 -15.64
N THR A 152 -3.70 -16.78 -15.10
CA THR A 152 -4.40 -18.01 -15.44
C THR A 152 -5.43 -18.37 -14.36
N THR A 153 -6.25 -19.41 -14.63
CA THR A 153 -7.22 -19.93 -13.65
C THR A 153 -6.54 -20.36 -12.33
N ARG A 154 -5.29 -20.81 -12.37
CA ARG A 154 -4.51 -21.18 -11.19
C ARG A 154 -4.34 -19.96 -10.24
N GLY A 155 -4.01 -18.79 -10.79
CA GLY A 155 -3.81 -17.56 -10.03
C GLY A 155 -5.09 -16.83 -9.61
N ARG A 156 -6.27 -17.29 -10.03
CA ARG A 156 -7.57 -16.63 -9.82
C ARG A 156 -7.80 -16.13 -8.40
N GLY A 157 -7.40 -16.89 -7.39
CA GLY A 157 -7.62 -16.54 -5.97
C GLY A 157 -6.87 -15.30 -5.50
N VAL A 158 -5.85 -14.88 -6.24
CA VAL A 158 -4.98 -13.73 -5.93
C VAL A 158 -5.12 -12.64 -6.99
N SER A 159 -4.99 -13.00 -8.27
CA SER A 159 -4.86 -12.05 -9.38
C SER A 159 -6.10 -11.15 -9.57
N VAL A 160 -7.29 -11.60 -9.17
CA VAL A 160 -8.52 -10.78 -9.24
C VAL A 160 -8.57 -9.66 -8.19
N ILE A 161 -7.66 -9.68 -7.19
CA ILE A 161 -7.71 -8.75 -6.06
C ILE A 161 -6.86 -7.50 -6.34
N PHE A 162 -5.66 -7.69 -6.89
CA PHE A 162 -4.66 -6.64 -6.95
C PHE A 162 -4.81 -5.68 -8.14
N GLY A 163 -4.48 -4.43 -7.91
CA GLY A 163 -4.36 -3.38 -8.90
C GLY A 163 -3.05 -2.60 -8.73
N ASP A 164 -2.66 -1.88 -9.77
CA ASP A 164 -1.49 -1.01 -9.78
C ASP A 164 -1.89 0.41 -9.39
N GLY A 165 -0.99 1.09 -8.69
CA GLY A 165 -1.21 2.47 -8.32
C GLY A 165 -0.28 2.96 -7.23
N ALA A 166 -0.28 4.26 -7.03
CA ALA A 166 0.51 4.94 -6.03
C ALA A 166 -0.32 5.95 -5.24
N GLY A 167 0.04 6.11 -4.00
CA GLY A 167 -0.38 7.22 -3.16
C GLY A 167 0.83 7.81 -2.46
N ALA A 168 0.80 9.12 -2.21
CA ALA A 168 1.88 9.83 -1.54
C ALA A 168 1.33 10.81 -0.52
N ALA A 169 2.13 11.08 0.51
CA ALA A 169 1.86 12.10 1.53
C ALA A 169 3.12 12.91 1.79
N VAL A 170 2.95 14.21 1.96
CA VAL A 170 3.96 15.05 2.62
C VAL A 170 3.64 15.09 4.10
N ILE A 171 4.56 14.60 4.91
CA ILE A 171 4.48 14.68 6.37
C ILE A 171 5.36 15.85 6.81
N SER A 172 4.74 16.85 7.40
CA SER A 172 5.42 18.08 7.82
C SER A 172 5.39 18.24 9.33
N ARG A 173 6.35 19.00 9.82
CA ARG A 173 6.39 19.42 11.22
C ARG A 173 5.15 20.23 11.59
N GLU A 174 4.60 19.95 12.77
CA GLU A 174 3.53 20.69 13.40
C GLU A 174 4.01 21.23 14.76
N ASP A 175 3.91 22.53 14.95
CA ASP A 175 4.32 23.19 16.20
C ASP A 175 3.20 23.19 17.25
N ASP A 176 1.94 23.02 16.84
CA ASP A 176 0.80 22.85 17.74
C ASP A 176 0.74 21.37 18.21
N LEU A 177 1.18 21.14 19.43
CA LEU A 177 1.26 19.81 20.02
C LEU A 177 -0.11 19.13 20.27
N THR A 178 -1.22 19.86 20.06
CA THR A 178 -2.57 19.29 20.16
C THR A 178 -3.07 18.69 18.85
N LYS A 179 -2.32 18.84 17.75
CA LYS A 179 -2.66 18.41 16.40
C LYS A 179 -1.65 17.42 15.84
N GLY A 180 -2.06 16.72 14.79
CA GLY A 180 -1.20 15.85 13.99
C GLY A 180 -1.32 14.37 14.34
N ILE A 181 -0.24 13.60 14.10
CA ILE A 181 -0.21 12.17 14.36
C ILE A 181 -0.11 11.93 15.86
N LEU A 182 -1.18 11.40 16.44
CA LEU A 182 -1.28 11.19 17.88
C LEU A 182 -0.42 9.99 18.33
N SER A 183 -0.54 8.86 17.65
CA SER A 183 0.20 7.63 17.95
C SER A 183 0.28 6.68 16.77
N SER A 184 1.20 5.74 16.82
CA SER A 184 1.34 4.65 15.85
C SER A 184 1.40 3.32 16.58
N HIS A 185 0.68 2.31 16.06
CA HIS A 185 0.58 0.98 16.65
C HIS A 185 0.94 -0.06 15.59
N LEU A 186 2.14 -0.63 15.69
CA LEU A 186 2.73 -1.52 14.68
C LEU A 186 2.95 -2.91 15.27
N HIS A 187 2.48 -3.95 14.57
CA HIS A 187 2.58 -5.33 15.01
C HIS A 187 2.99 -6.27 13.87
N SER A 188 3.61 -7.39 14.21
CA SER A 188 3.96 -8.46 13.26
C SER A 188 3.72 -9.83 13.88
N GLU A 189 3.26 -10.78 13.07
CA GLU A 189 3.09 -12.19 13.46
C GLU A 189 3.82 -13.11 12.49
N GLY A 190 5.11 -13.30 12.68
CA GLY A 190 5.98 -14.08 11.77
C GLY A 190 5.56 -15.53 11.56
N LYS A 191 4.79 -16.15 12.48
CA LYS A 191 4.24 -17.50 12.31
C LYS A 191 3.30 -17.67 11.11
N HIS A 192 2.81 -16.56 10.56
CA HIS A 192 1.91 -16.51 9.41
C HIS A 192 2.58 -15.93 8.14
N ALA A 193 3.92 -15.89 8.09
CA ALA A 193 4.66 -15.24 7.01
C ALA A 193 4.35 -15.80 5.62
N GLU A 194 4.09 -17.11 5.50
CA GLU A 194 3.84 -17.78 4.22
C GLU A 194 2.35 -17.82 3.81
N GLU A 195 1.44 -17.32 4.66
CA GLU A 195 0.00 -17.34 4.36
C GLU A 195 -0.42 -16.35 3.26
N LEU A 196 0.41 -15.34 3.00
CA LEU A 196 0.36 -14.48 1.83
C LEU A 196 1.80 -14.11 1.46
N ALA A 197 2.35 -14.79 0.47
CA ALA A 197 3.76 -14.69 0.16
C ALA A 197 4.07 -14.86 -1.33
N LEU A 198 5.18 -14.25 -1.74
CA LEU A 198 5.92 -14.53 -2.97
C LEU A 198 7.28 -15.09 -2.56
N ILE A 199 7.48 -16.39 -2.75
CA ILE A 199 8.68 -17.09 -2.25
C ILE A 199 9.87 -16.90 -3.19
N GLY A 200 9.67 -16.94 -4.47
CA GLY A 200 10.69 -16.73 -5.49
C GLY A 200 10.47 -15.44 -6.29
N PRO A 201 11.49 -14.84 -6.88
CA PRO A 201 12.92 -15.11 -6.69
C PRO A 201 13.42 -14.66 -5.32
N SER A 202 14.36 -15.40 -4.72
CA SER A 202 14.93 -15.06 -3.43
C SER A 202 16.39 -15.49 -3.33
N THR A 203 17.12 -14.94 -2.34
CA THR A 203 18.51 -15.33 -2.07
C THR A 203 18.67 -16.73 -1.49
N ASN A 204 17.57 -17.37 -1.07
CA ASN A 204 17.57 -18.78 -0.68
C ASN A 204 17.71 -19.73 -1.87
N ARG A 205 17.53 -19.26 -3.09
CA ARG A 205 17.81 -20.00 -4.33
C ARG A 205 19.03 -19.36 -5.01
N TRP A 206 19.98 -20.18 -5.38
CA TRP A 206 21.18 -19.71 -6.10
C TRP A 206 20.82 -19.22 -7.50
N VAL A 207 21.50 -18.18 -7.98
CA VAL A 207 21.24 -17.61 -9.31
C VAL A 207 21.21 -18.66 -10.43
N PRO A 208 22.12 -19.66 -10.51
CA PRO A 208 22.02 -20.73 -11.50
C PRO A 208 20.70 -21.49 -11.43
N GLU A 209 20.22 -21.83 -10.23
CA GLU A 209 18.94 -22.54 -10.05
C GLU A 209 17.76 -21.68 -10.53
N ILE A 210 17.82 -20.37 -10.32
CA ILE A 210 16.79 -19.44 -10.81
C ILE A 210 16.79 -19.37 -12.33
N LEU A 211 17.96 -19.32 -12.96
CA LEU A 211 18.10 -19.23 -14.42
C LEU A 211 17.77 -20.54 -15.11
N ASP A 212 18.02 -21.68 -14.46
CA ASP A 212 17.69 -23.01 -14.97
C ASP A 212 16.24 -23.41 -14.74
N ALA A 213 15.49 -22.65 -13.92
CA ALA A 213 14.09 -22.91 -13.60
C ALA A 213 13.17 -22.52 -14.77
N ASN A 214 13.18 -23.30 -15.83
CA ASN A 214 12.22 -23.20 -16.93
C ASN A 214 10.94 -24.03 -16.69
N ASP A 215 10.60 -24.26 -15.43
CA ASP A 215 9.35 -24.98 -15.10
C ASP A 215 8.18 -23.98 -15.07
N PRO A 216 7.28 -23.99 -16.08
CA PRO A 216 6.11 -23.12 -16.10
C PRO A 216 5.11 -23.46 -14.97
N GLU A 217 5.27 -24.60 -14.32
CA GLU A 217 4.46 -25.02 -13.18
C GLU A 217 5.07 -24.58 -11.83
N ASP A 218 6.27 -24.00 -11.81
CA ASP A 218 6.86 -23.43 -10.59
C ASP A 218 6.08 -22.20 -10.10
N ILE A 219 5.17 -22.46 -9.16
CA ILE A 219 4.33 -21.43 -8.55
C ILE A 219 5.08 -20.49 -7.60
N SER A 220 6.34 -20.78 -7.28
CA SER A 220 7.14 -19.96 -6.35
C SER A 220 7.38 -18.53 -6.85
N TYR A 221 7.27 -18.31 -8.17
CA TYR A 221 7.40 -17.00 -8.81
C TYR A 221 6.10 -16.17 -8.82
N TYR A 222 5.02 -16.72 -8.30
CA TYR A 222 3.75 -16.04 -8.21
C TYR A 222 3.30 -15.88 -6.75
N PRO A 223 2.61 -14.80 -6.40
CA PRO A 223 2.09 -14.65 -5.04
C PRO A 223 1.02 -15.71 -4.78
N ASN A 224 1.10 -16.35 -3.61
CA ASN A 224 0.11 -17.28 -3.11
C ASN A 224 -0.56 -16.76 -1.85
N MET A 225 -1.80 -17.18 -1.57
CA MET A 225 -2.56 -16.70 -0.44
C MET A 225 -3.52 -17.75 0.11
N ASN A 226 -3.44 -17.99 1.41
CA ASN A 226 -4.50 -18.65 2.17
C ASN A 226 -5.59 -17.61 2.54
N GLY A 227 -6.50 -17.34 1.58
CA GLY A 227 -7.46 -16.26 1.70
C GLY A 227 -8.38 -16.35 2.92
N GLN A 228 -8.73 -17.56 3.37
CA GLN A 228 -9.59 -17.75 4.56
C GLN A 228 -8.86 -17.34 5.85
N LEU A 229 -7.61 -17.75 6.02
CA LEU A 229 -6.81 -17.43 7.17
C LEU A 229 -6.44 -15.94 7.19
N VAL A 230 -6.05 -15.38 6.05
CA VAL A 230 -5.76 -13.94 5.89
C VAL A 230 -6.99 -13.11 6.26
N PHE A 231 -8.19 -13.45 5.75
CA PHE A 231 -9.43 -12.76 6.11
C PHE A 231 -9.73 -12.83 7.60
N LYS A 232 -9.67 -14.04 8.19
CA LYS A 232 -9.92 -14.24 9.63
C LYS A 232 -8.98 -13.42 10.50
N ASN A 233 -7.70 -13.43 10.19
CA ASN A 233 -6.71 -12.64 10.91
C ASN A 233 -6.95 -11.14 10.72
N ALA A 234 -7.22 -10.68 9.49
CA ALA A 234 -7.48 -9.28 9.22
C ALA A 234 -8.60 -8.70 10.07
N VAL A 235 -9.79 -9.33 10.11
CA VAL A 235 -10.92 -8.81 10.89
C VAL A 235 -10.65 -8.74 12.38
N VAL A 236 -9.83 -9.67 12.91
CA VAL A 236 -9.41 -9.66 14.32
C VAL A 236 -8.42 -8.52 14.56
N ARG A 237 -7.34 -8.48 13.78
CA ARG A 237 -6.23 -7.53 14.00
C ARG A 237 -6.60 -6.08 13.73
N PHE A 238 -7.42 -5.79 12.70
CA PHE A 238 -7.95 -4.44 12.50
C PHE A 238 -8.72 -3.96 13.74
N SER A 239 -9.54 -4.84 14.29
CA SER A 239 -10.31 -4.48 15.48
C SER A 239 -9.45 -4.25 16.72
N GLU A 240 -8.43 -5.09 16.92
CA GLU A 240 -7.52 -4.97 18.05
C GLU A 240 -6.69 -3.69 17.98
N VAL A 241 -6.11 -3.37 16.82
CA VAL A 241 -5.27 -2.17 16.66
C VAL A 241 -6.07 -0.87 16.75
N ILE A 242 -7.33 -0.85 16.26
CA ILE A 242 -8.21 0.31 16.44
C ILE A 242 -8.49 0.54 17.93
N MET A 243 -8.85 -0.51 18.67
CA MET A 243 -9.09 -0.41 20.12
C MET A 243 -7.83 -0.01 20.88
N GLU A 244 -6.66 -0.51 20.48
CA GLU A 244 -5.38 -0.12 21.06
C GLU A 244 -5.10 1.37 20.86
N GLY A 245 -5.28 1.88 19.63
CA GLY A 245 -5.10 3.30 19.31
C GLY A 245 -6.06 4.20 20.08
N LEU A 246 -7.35 3.85 20.14
CA LEU A 246 -8.35 4.58 20.90
C LEU A 246 -7.98 4.62 22.39
N LYS A 247 -7.68 3.46 22.98
CA LYS A 247 -7.30 3.37 24.39
C LYS A 247 -6.04 4.16 24.72
N HIS A 248 -5.02 4.09 23.87
CA HIS A 248 -3.77 4.83 24.05
C HIS A 248 -4.00 6.34 24.10
N ASN A 249 -4.92 6.84 23.28
CA ASN A 249 -5.22 8.27 23.17
C ASN A 249 -6.40 8.72 24.03
N ASN A 250 -6.94 7.84 24.91
CA ASN A 250 -8.11 8.10 25.76
C ASN A 250 -9.35 8.52 24.94
N LEU A 251 -9.55 7.90 23.78
CA LEU A 251 -10.68 8.12 22.88
C LEU A 251 -11.66 6.95 22.92
N ASN A 252 -12.91 7.23 22.59
CA ASN A 252 -13.99 6.26 22.42
C ASN A 252 -14.33 6.08 20.93
N PRO A 253 -14.96 4.96 20.53
CA PRO A 253 -15.36 4.72 19.14
C PRO A 253 -16.26 5.80 18.52
N ASP A 254 -17.11 6.46 19.30
CA ASP A 254 -17.99 7.55 18.88
C ASP A 254 -17.25 8.87 18.54
N GLN A 255 -15.97 8.95 18.86
CA GLN A 255 -15.08 10.07 18.51
C GLN A 255 -14.29 9.81 17.20
N ILE A 256 -14.57 8.73 16.51
CA ILE A 256 -13.99 8.46 15.20
C ILE A 256 -14.81 9.24 14.15
N ASP A 257 -14.22 10.28 13.58
CA ASP A 257 -14.84 11.01 12.47
C ASP A 257 -14.75 10.22 11.15
N MET A 258 -13.58 9.60 10.89
CA MET A 258 -13.32 8.85 9.66
C MET A 258 -12.35 7.69 9.90
N LEU A 259 -12.71 6.51 9.42
CA LEU A 259 -11.84 5.35 9.30
C LEU A 259 -11.39 5.20 7.85
N ILE A 260 -10.07 5.21 7.62
CA ILE A 260 -9.47 4.99 6.30
C ILE A 260 -8.67 3.69 6.36
N PRO A 261 -9.30 2.53 6.11
CA PRO A 261 -8.62 1.25 6.17
C PRO A 261 -7.81 0.97 4.92
N HIS A 262 -6.78 0.13 5.03
CA HIS A 262 -6.19 -0.52 3.87
C HIS A 262 -7.29 -1.22 3.04
N GLN A 263 -7.28 -1.01 1.73
CA GLN A 263 -8.27 -1.52 0.79
C GLN A 263 -7.93 -2.95 0.34
N ALA A 264 -8.00 -3.91 1.25
CA ALA A 264 -7.70 -5.32 0.98
C ALA A 264 -8.90 -6.10 0.41
N ASN A 265 -10.06 -5.88 1.02
CA ASN A 265 -11.32 -6.54 0.69
C ASN A 265 -12.47 -5.75 1.34
N LEU A 266 -13.49 -5.42 0.57
CA LEU A 266 -14.64 -4.63 1.07
C LEU A 266 -15.31 -5.26 2.30
N ARG A 267 -15.38 -6.60 2.34
CA ARG A 267 -15.99 -7.32 3.47
C ARG A 267 -15.24 -7.15 4.79
N ILE A 268 -13.90 -6.89 4.73
CA ILE A 268 -13.11 -6.61 5.94
C ILE A 268 -13.51 -5.24 6.49
N SER A 269 -13.54 -4.20 5.66
CA SER A 269 -13.94 -2.85 6.11
C SER A 269 -15.37 -2.81 6.61
N GLN A 270 -16.30 -3.49 5.94
CA GLN A 270 -17.69 -3.62 6.39
C GLN A 270 -17.83 -4.33 7.74
N PHE A 271 -17.02 -5.38 7.98
CA PHE A 271 -17.00 -6.04 9.27
C PHE A 271 -16.54 -5.10 10.38
N VAL A 272 -15.44 -4.36 10.15
CA VAL A 272 -14.90 -3.38 11.11
C VAL A 272 -15.92 -2.25 11.34
N GLN A 273 -16.47 -1.70 10.25
CA GLN A 273 -17.55 -0.69 10.30
C GLN A 273 -18.68 -1.10 11.23
N LYS A 274 -19.23 -2.29 11.01
CA LYS A 274 -20.32 -2.84 11.84
C LYS A 274 -19.90 -3.02 13.29
N LYS A 275 -18.68 -3.51 13.52
CA LYS A 275 -18.18 -3.78 14.88
C LYS A 275 -18.03 -2.52 15.72
N PHE A 276 -17.66 -1.39 15.09
CA PHE A 276 -17.48 -0.11 15.77
C PHE A 276 -18.71 0.80 15.69
N GLY A 277 -19.80 0.35 15.04
CA GLY A 277 -21.02 1.14 14.90
C GLY A 277 -20.87 2.38 14.01
N LEU A 278 -19.90 2.38 13.08
CA LEU A 278 -19.64 3.50 12.18
C LEU A 278 -20.67 3.54 11.05
N SER A 279 -21.07 4.73 10.63
CA SER A 279 -21.91 4.94 9.45
C SER A 279 -21.11 4.69 8.15
N GLU A 280 -21.80 4.60 7.01
CA GLU A 280 -21.13 4.46 5.69
C GLU A 280 -20.23 5.65 5.38
N ASP A 281 -20.63 6.86 5.76
CA ASP A 281 -19.86 8.09 5.54
C ASP A 281 -18.61 8.19 6.43
N GLN A 282 -18.54 7.41 7.48
CA GLN A 282 -17.38 7.36 8.37
C GLN A 282 -16.33 6.31 7.96
N VAL A 283 -16.55 5.53 6.88
CA VAL A 283 -15.60 4.52 6.43
C VAL A 283 -15.29 4.71 4.95
N TYR A 284 -14.08 5.14 4.66
CA TYR A 284 -13.66 5.37 3.28
C TYR A 284 -13.39 4.05 2.56
N ASN A 285 -14.07 3.83 1.43
CA ASN A 285 -13.88 2.65 0.58
C ASN A 285 -13.81 3.05 -0.89
N ASN A 286 -12.73 2.68 -1.56
CA ASN A 286 -12.52 2.88 -2.99
C ASN A 286 -12.07 1.58 -3.72
N ILE A 287 -12.02 0.48 -3.00
CA ILE A 287 -11.57 -0.83 -3.51
C ILE A 287 -12.37 -1.30 -4.71
N GLN A 288 -13.65 -0.93 -4.81
CA GLN A 288 -14.53 -1.29 -5.92
C GLN A 288 -13.95 -0.85 -7.27
N LYS A 289 -13.20 0.26 -7.27
CA LYS A 289 -12.67 0.92 -8.45
C LYS A 289 -11.19 0.63 -8.73
N TYR A 290 -10.40 0.44 -7.67
CA TYR A 290 -8.95 0.36 -7.80
C TYR A 290 -8.38 -1.01 -7.44
N GLY A 291 -9.20 -1.90 -6.82
CA GLY A 291 -8.68 -3.13 -6.25
C GLY A 291 -7.75 -2.86 -5.06
N ASN A 292 -6.93 -3.85 -4.74
CA ASN A 292 -5.92 -3.74 -3.69
C ASN A 292 -4.60 -3.21 -4.28
N THR A 293 -4.28 -1.97 -4.02
CA THR A 293 -3.01 -1.32 -4.40
C THR A 293 -1.97 -1.33 -3.26
N THR A 294 -2.11 -2.25 -2.32
CA THR A 294 -1.19 -2.55 -1.21
C THR A 294 -0.82 -1.29 -0.41
N ALA A 295 0.44 -0.85 -0.42
CA ALA A 295 0.89 0.35 0.31
C ALA A 295 0.29 1.65 -0.24
N GLY A 296 -0.07 1.70 -1.53
CA GLY A 296 -0.71 2.86 -2.17
C GLY A 296 -2.20 3.03 -1.86
N SER A 297 -2.82 2.12 -1.10
CA SER A 297 -4.28 2.08 -0.94
C SER A 297 -4.85 3.04 0.11
N ILE A 298 -4.02 3.58 1.00
CA ILE A 298 -4.46 4.50 2.07
C ILE A 298 -4.36 5.96 1.63
N PRO A 299 -3.22 6.42 1.07
CA PRO A 299 -3.10 7.80 0.62
C PRO A 299 -3.75 8.00 -0.73
#